data_f52b76605a252f84a9179a96b9628f59
#
_entry.id   f52b76605a252f84a9179a96b9628f59
#
_cell.length_a   1.000
_cell.length_b   1.000
_cell.length_c   1.000
_cell.angle_alpha   90.00
_cell.angle_beta   90.00
_cell.angle_gamma   90.00
#
_symmetry.space_group_name_H-M   'P 1'
#
loop_
_entity.id
_entity.type
_entity.pdbx_description
1 polymer ?
#
loop_
_entity_poly.entity_id
_entity_poly.type
_entity_poly.pdbx_seq_one_letter_code
_entity_poly.pdbx_strand_id
1 'polypeptide(L)'
;MFKSGWSLVLFLAALFVGVGAVYPENKAGVRSDRNLHIDIPAKLDKEANVVFNIDRLALNGDMPFALGHLELLVNDYRELNNKGRIIAIFHTDAGHVTLDDTAYNAARHVATGNPYKGLLVSLMKKGVQVELCGATAKANNWASEDLLPGVKVNTDAMVRLTQLGLEGYVQIKE
;
A
#
# COMPACT_ATOMS: atom_id res chain seq x y z
N MET A 1 -61.61 -42.70 -18.38
CA MET A 1 -60.36 -43.10 -19.02
C MET A 1 -59.47 -41.84 -19.13
N PHE A 2 -58.72 -41.54 -18.10
CA PHE A 2 -57.78 -40.42 -18.12
C PHE A 2 -56.38 -40.99 -17.87
N LYS A 3 -55.50 -40.81 -18.89
CA LYS A 3 -54.07 -41.16 -18.80
C LYS A 3 -53.29 -39.97 -18.29
N SER A 4 -52.67 -40.14 -17.13
CA SER A 4 -51.75 -39.21 -16.53
C SER A 4 -50.39 -39.27 -17.24
N GLY A 5 -49.97 -38.14 -17.84
CA GLY A 5 -48.60 -37.97 -18.35
C GLY A 5 -47.75 -37.33 -17.29
N TRP A 6 -46.76 -38.00 -16.80
CA TRP A 6 -45.73 -37.42 -15.91
C TRP A 6 -44.61 -36.87 -16.80
N SER A 7 -44.46 -35.54 -16.77
CA SER A 7 -43.30 -34.84 -17.36
C SER A 7 -42.15 -34.86 -16.36
N LEU A 8 -41.11 -35.57 -16.73
CA LEU A 8 -39.87 -35.65 -16.00
C LEU A 8 -39.06 -34.33 -16.32
N VAL A 9 -38.99 -33.41 -15.37
CA VAL A 9 -38.14 -32.23 -15.49
C VAL A 9 -36.75 -32.63 -15.01
N LEU A 10 -35.83 -32.78 -15.96
CA LEU A 10 -34.40 -32.95 -15.68
C LEU A 10 -33.80 -31.62 -15.27
N PHE A 11 -33.48 -31.48 -13.98
CA PHE A 11 -32.61 -30.38 -13.51
C PHE A 11 -31.16 -30.70 -13.87
N LEU A 12 -30.65 -30.00 -14.89
CA LEU A 12 -29.21 -29.95 -15.10
C LEU A 12 -28.59 -29.03 -14.05
N ALA A 13 -27.95 -29.62 -13.05
CA ALA A 13 -27.09 -28.90 -12.13
C ALA A 13 -25.78 -28.54 -12.88
N ALA A 14 -25.65 -27.30 -13.29
CA ALA A 14 -24.38 -26.76 -13.79
C ALA A 14 -23.39 -26.65 -12.63
N LEU A 15 -22.43 -27.55 -12.57
CA LEU A 15 -21.26 -27.42 -11.70
C LEU A 15 -20.42 -26.24 -12.21
N PHE A 16 -20.54 -25.09 -11.55
CA PHE A 16 -19.55 -24.01 -11.67
C PHE A 16 -18.28 -24.46 -10.95
N VAL A 17 -17.35 -25.03 -11.69
CA VAL A 17 -15.97 -25.16 -11.21
C VAL A 17 -15.36 -23.77 -11.27
N GLY A 18 -15.36 -23.08 -10.13
CA GLY A 18 -14.64 -21.85 -9.97
C GLY A 18 -13.14 -22.12 -10.14
N VAL A 19 -12.60 -21.79 -11.30
CA VAL A 19 -11.15 -21.72 -11.49
C VAL A 19 -10.69 -20.50 -10.68
N GLY A 20 -10.39 -20.72 -9.41
CA GLY A 20 -9.65 -19.76 -8.60
C GLY A 20 -8.31 -19.53 -9.29
N ALA A 21 -8.09 -18.32 -9.76
CA ALA A 21 -6.77 -17.91 -10.22
C ALA A 21 -5.81 -18.07 -9.03
N VAL A 22 -5.07 -19.16 -9.03
CA VAL A 22 -3.92 -19.35 -8.14
C VAL A 22 -2.87 -18.37 -8.65
N TYR A 23 -2.81 -17.19 -8.05
CA TYR A 23 -1.63 -16.33 -8.23
C TYR A 23 -0.43 -17.15 -7.77
N PRO A 24 0.60 -17.35 -8.62
CA PRO A 24 1.79 -18.02 -8.15
C PRO A 24 2.31 -17.20 -6.97
N GLU A 25 2.33 -17.80 -5.78
CA GLU A 25 3.17 -17.29 -4.69
C GLU A 25 4.54 -17.10 -5.29
N ASN A 26 4.95 -15.85 -5.43
CA ASN A 26 6.31 -15.53 -5.81
C ASN A 26 7.19 -15.99 -4.64
N LYS A 27 7.56 -17.25 -4.66
CA LYS A 27 8.66 -17.77 -3.86
C LYS A 27 9.94 -17.15 -4.43
N ALA A 28 10.06 -15.83 -4.27
CA ALA A 28 11.35 -15.21 -4.21
C ALA A 28 12.10 -16.03 -3.14
N GLY A 29 12.97 -16.90 -3.60
CA GLY A 29 13.64 -17.84 -2.74
C GLY A 29 14.19 -17.05 -1.57
N VAL A 30 13.77 -17.41 -0.36
CA VAL A 30 14.40 -16.98 0.86
C VAL A 30 15.86 -17.34 0.66
N ARG A 31 16.67 -16.37 0.24
CA ARG A 31 18.13 -16.50 0.28
C ARG A 31 18.41 -16.80 1.73
N SER A 32 18.75 -18.03 2.03
CA SER A 32 19.12 -18.36 3.39
C SER A 32 20.22 -17.38 3.77
N ASP A 33 20.08 -16.71 4.92
CA ASP A 33 21.09 -15.81 5.50
C ASP A 33 22.37 -16.57 5.88
N ARG A 34 22.68 -17.59 5.09
CA ARG A 34 23.85 -18.41 5.30
C ARG A 34 25.08 -17.52 5.38
N ASN A 35 25.66 -17.42 6.58
CA ASN A 35 26.86 -16.68 6.90
C ASN A 35 26.75 -15.14 6.90
N LEU A 36 25.54 -14.55 6.89
CA LEU A 36 25.40 -13.12 7.16
C LEU A 36 25.53 -12.87 8.67
N HIS A 37 26.57 -12.13 9.05
CA HIS A 37 26.75 -11.64 10.41
C HIS A 37 26.35 -10.17 10.46
N ILE A 38 25.50 -9.80 11.43
CA ILE A 38 25.10 -8.41 11.65
C ILE A 38 26.03 -7.81 12.71
N ASP A 39 26.98 -7.01 12.25
CA ASP A 39 27.96 -6.34 13.12
C ASP A 39 27.34 -5.18 13.92
N ILE A 40 26.33 -4.53 13.35
CA ILE A 40 25.65 -3.37 13.94
C ILE A 40 24.15 -3.68 14.06
N PRO A 41 23.74 -4.32 15.16
CA PRO A 41 22.32 -4.59 15.38
C PRO A 41 21.54 -3.29 15.63
N ALA A 42 20.31 -3.23 15.10
CA ALA A 42 19.44 -2.08 15.32
C ALA A 42 19.10 -1.91 16.81
N LYS A 43 19.16 -0.67 17.28
CA LYS A 43 18.74 -0.27 18.64
C LYS A 43 18.02 1.07 18.55
N LEU A 44 16.85 1.15 19.16
CA LEU A 44 16.09 2.39 19.30
C LEU A 44 15.74 2.55 20.78
N ASP A 45 16.57 3.28 21.51
CA ASP A 45 16.42 3.49 22.98
C ASP A 45 15.30 4.49 23.32
N LYS A 46 14.75 5.16 22.29
CA LYS A 46 13.65 6.14 22.41
C LYS A 46 12.60 5.86 21.34
N GLU A 47 11.38 6.34 21.57
CA GLU A 47 10.37 6.39 20.53
C GLU A 47 10.87 7.25 19.35
N ALA A 48 10.98 6.65 18.19
CA ALA A 48 11.47 7.31 16.99
C ALA A 48 10.31 7.59 16.04
N ASN A 49 9.95 8.85 15.88
CA ASN A 49 8.97 9.27 14.87
C ASN A 49 9.66 9.45 13.53
N VAL A 50 9.11 8.85 12.47
CA VAL A 50 9.70 8.87 11.14
C VAL A 50 8.69 9.35 10.11
N VAL A 51 9.12 10.18 9.17
CA VAL A 51 8.36 10.54 7.97
C VAL A 51 9.10 10.14 6.72
N PHE A 52 8.41 9.40 5.85
CA PHE A 52 8.85 9.10 4.49
C PHE A 52 8.40 10.22 3.55
N ASN A 53 9.35 10.80 2.85
CA ASN A 53 9.14 11.80 1.81
C ASN A 53 9.25 11.11 0.45
N ILE A 54 8.11 10.84 -0.20
CA ILE A 54 8.01 9.99 -1.39
C ILE A 54 7.50 10.83 -2.55
N ASP A 55 8.40 11.24 -3.47
CA ASP A 55 8.05 12.09 -4.62
C ASP A 55 7.92 11.32 -5.93
N ARG A 56 8.54 10.15 -6.02
CA ARG A 56 8.53 9.28 -7.20
C ARG A 56 8.55 7.81 -6.77
N LEU A 57 8.26 6.91 -7.70
CA LEU A 57 8.37 5.49 -7.45
C LEU A 57 9.63 4.95 -8.14
N ALA A 58 10.69 4.73 -7.37
CA ALA A 58 11.76 3.85 -7.78
C ALA A 58 11.31 2.40 -7.56
N LEU A 59 11.42 1.56 -8.59
CA LEU A 59 10.92 0.19 -8.56
C LEU A 59 12.05 -0.83 -8.42
N ASN A 60 11.78 -1.89 -7.67
CA ASN A 60 12.53 -3.15 -7.67
C ASN A 60 11.61 -4.24 -8.22
N GLY A 61 11.76 -4.58 -9.52
CA GLY A 61 10.74 -5.31 -10.24
C GLY A 61 9.42 -4.52 -10.27
N ASP A 62 8.35 -5.10 -9.77
CA ASP A 62 7.03 -4.46 -9.71
C ASP A 62 6.75 -3.77 -8.36
N MET A 63 7.69 -3.83 -7.41
CA MET A 63 7.53 -3.28 -6.07
C MET A 63 8.22 -1.93 -5.95
N PRO A 64 7.51 -0.85 -5.53
CA PRO A 64 8.14 0.40 -5.15
C PRO A 64 9.03 0.23 -3.92
N PHE A 65 10.30 0.67 -4.01
CA PHE A 65 11.24 0.63 -2.89
C PHE A 65 10.66 1.27 -1.63
N ALA A 66 10.04 2.44 -1.76
CA ALA A 66 9.44 3.16 -0.64
C ALA A 66 8.42 2.31 0.13
N LEU A 67 7.56 1.55 -0.56
CA LEU A 67 6.57 0.69 0.09
C LEU A 67 7.22 -0.51 0.77
N GLY A 68 8.27 -1.08 0.16
CA GLY A 68 9.06 -2.15 0.76
C GLY A 68 9.79 -1.68 2.02
N HIS A 69 10.42 -0.49 1.98
CA HIS A 69 11.11 0.08 3.14
C HIS A 69 10.15 0.45 4.27
N LEU A 70 8.94 0.95 3.94
CA LEU A 70 7.89 1.16 4.94
C LEU A 70 7.49 -0.15 5.64
N GLU A 71 7.36 -1.24 4.88
CA GLU A 71 7.01 -2.54 5.45
C GLU A 71 8.12 -3.08 6.35
N LEU A 72 9.39 -2.97 5.93
CA LEU A 72 10.55 -3.32 6.75
C LEU A 72 10.55 -2.52 8.07
N LEU A 73 10.46 -1.19 7.99
CA LEU A 73 10.47 -0.34 9.18
C LEU A 73 9.34 -0.67 10.16
N VAL A 74 8.13 -0.94 9.65
CA VAL A 74 6.99 -1.35 10.49
C VAL A 74 7.28 -2.65 11.22
N ASN A 75 7.91 -3.61 10.55
CA ASN A 75 8.28 -4.89 11.16
C ASN A 75 9.39 -4.71 12.21
N ASP A 76 10.43 -3.92 11.89
CA ASP A 76 11.52 -3.58 12.81
C ASP A 76 10.99 -2.87 14.08
N TYR A 77 10.07 -1.91 13.91
CA TYR A 77 9.45 -1.22 15.06
C TYR A 77 8.71 -2.18 15.97
N ARG A 78 8.00 -3.15 15.38
CA ARG A 78 7.31 -4.18 16.16
C ARG A 78 8.31 -5.07 16.91
N GLU A 79 9.39 -5.50 16.27
CA GLU A 79 10.43 -6.36 16.87
C GLU A 79 11.19 -5.63 17.97
N LEU A 80 11.50 -4.35 17.76
CA LEU A 80 12.17 -3.49 18.74
C LEU A 80 11.22 -2.94 19.81
N ASN A 81 9.89 -3.27 19.74
CA ASN A 81 8.86 -2.69 20.60
C ASN A 81 8.85 -1.15 20.61
N ASN A 82 9.26 -0.53 19.49
CA ASN A 82 9.23 0.92 19.34
C ASN A 82 7.80 1.41 19.07
N LYS A 83 7.36 2.45 19.76
CA LYS A 83 6.01 3.03 19.64
C LYS A 83 5.99 4.34 18.84
N GLY A 84 7.08 4.68 18.21
CA GLY A 84 7.18 5.85 17.35
C GLY A 84 6.21 5.78 16.17
N ARG A 85 5.80 6.94 15.71
CA ARG A 85 4.86 7.08 14.59
C ARG A 85 5.59 7.03 13.26
N ILE A 86 4.97 6.37 12.28
CA ILE A 86 5.44 6.30 10.90
C ILE A 86 4.41 7.01 10.02
N ILE A 87 4.86 8.05 9.30
CA ILE A 87 4.05 8.81 8.35
C ILE A 87 4.67 8.66 6.96
N ALA A 88 3.85 8.39 5.95
CA ALA A 88 4.26 8.34 4.55
C ALA A 88 3.55 9.46 3.77
N ILE A 89 4.30 10.42 3.24
CA ILE A 89 3.77 11.53 2.44
C ILE A 89 4.08 11.26 0.97
N PHE A 90 3.02 11.05 0.20
CA PHE A 90 3.09 10.88 -1.25
C PHE A 90 2.80 12.20 -1.95
N HIS A 91 3.65 12.59 -2.90
CA HIS A 91 3.47 13.80 -3.68
C HIS A 91 4.08 13.68 -5.08
N THR A 92 3.88 14.68 -5.91
CA THR A 92 4.32 14.69 -7.32
C THR A 92 3.92 13.40 -8.04
N ASP A 93 4.83 12.70 -8.70
CA ASP A 93 4.51 11.47 -9.44
C ASP A 93 4.04 10.34 -8.52
N ALA A 94 4.57 10.22 -7.31
CA ALA A 94 4.16 9.17 -6.39
C ALA A 94 2.72 9.33 -5.84
N GLY A 95 2.11 10.50 -6.01
CA GLY A 95 0.75 10.77 -5.49
C GLY A 95 -0.30 9.79 -5.98
N HIS A 96 -0.20 9.27 -7.22
CA HIS A 96 -1.17 8.35 -7.79
C HIS A 96 -1.32 7.01 -7.02
N VAL A 97 -0.32 6.63 -6.24
CA VAL A 97 -0.35 5.41 -5.41
C VAL A 97 -1.48 5.43 -4.37
N THR A 98 -1.89 6.62 -3.95
CA THR A 98 -2.94 6.82 -2.94
C THR A 98 -4.36 6.76 -3.49
N LEU A 99 -4.55 6.65 -4.81
CA LEU A 99 -5.84 6.65 -5.47
C LEU A 99 -6.56 5.31 -5.35
N ASP A 100 -7.88 5.34 -5.39
CA ASP A 100 -8.68 4.14 -5.57
C ASP A 100 -8.50 3.53 -6.98
N ASP A 101 -9.16 2.41 -7.26
CA ASP A 101 -9.00 1.72 -8.54
C ASP A 101 -9.50 2.56 -9.72
N THR A 102 -10.59 3.30 -9.55
CA THR A 102 -11.22 4.09 -10.61
C THR A 102 -10.36 5.30 -10.98
N ALA A 103 -9.97 6.07 -9.97
CA ALA A 103 -9.13 7.24 -10.15
C ALA A 103 -7.72 6.86 -10.61
N TYR A 104 -7.16 5.75 -10.11
CA TYR A 104 -5.89 5.23 -10.57
C TYR A 104 -5.93 4.87 -12.06
N ASN A 105 -6.97 4.14 -12.49
CA ASN A 105 -7.15 3.76 -13.88
C ASN A 105 -7.22 4.99 -14.80
N ALA A 106 -7.95 6.01 -14.40
CA ALA A 106 -8.03 7.27 -15.12
C ALA A 106 -6.68 7.99 -15.19
N ALA A 107 -5.98 8.11 -14.05
CA ALA A 107 -4.71 8.82 -13.95
C ALA A 107 -3.55 8.12 -14.70
N ARG A 108 -3.56 6.78 -14.78
CA ARG A 108 -2.49 5.98 -15.38
C ARG A 108 -2.84 5.41 -16.75
N HIS A 109 -4.06 5.65 -17.26
CA HIS A 109 -4.56 5.11 -18.53
C HIS A 109 -4.49 3.58 -18.60
N VAL A 110 -4.91 2.91 -17.52
CA VAL A 110 -4.96 1.45 -17.39
C VAL A 110 -6.37 0.98 -16.99
N ALA A 111 -6.61 -0.32 -16.96
CA ALA A 111 -7.88 -0.92 -16.55
C ALA A 111 -7.72 -1.99 -15.45
N THR A 112 -6.55 -2.04 -14.81
CA THR A 112 -6.17 -3.10 -13.86
C THR A 112 -6.44 -2.76 -12.40
N GLY A 113 -6.86 -1.52 -12.11
CA GLY A 113 -6.91 -0.98 -10.77
C GLY A 113 -5.54 -0.54 -10.26
N ASN A 114 -5.50 -0.09 -9.01
CA ASN A 114 -4.29 0.33 -8.33
C ASN A 114 -3.54 -0.90 -7.80
N PRO A 115 -2.40 -1.28 -8.39
CA PRO A 115 -1.66 -2.47 -7.98
C PRO A 115 -1.06 -2.35 -6.57
N TYR A 116 -0.94 -1.13 -6.05
CA TYR A 116 -0.34 -0.85 -4.74
C TYR A 116 -1.38 -0.81 -3.60
N LYS A 117 -2.67 -0.81 -3.92
CA LYS A 117 -3.78 -0.71 -2.98
C LYS A 117 -3.69 -1.70 -1.82
N GLY A 118 -3.44 -2.98 -2.13
CA GLY A 118 -3.38 -4.04 -1.11
C GLY A 118 -2.30 -3.77 -0.07
N LEU A 119 -1.10 -3.37 -0.53
CA LEU A 119 0.03 -3.08 0.35
C LEU A 119 -0.20 -1.79 1.15
N LEU A 120 -0.71 -0.73 0.52
CA LEU A 120 -1.01 0.53 1.21
C LEU A 120 -2.05 0.33 2.33
N VAL A 121 -3.14 -0.40 2.04
CA VAL A 121 -4.16 -0.74 3.03
C VAL A 121 -3.57 -1.57 4.18
N SER A 122 -2.67 -2.52 3.87
CA SER A 122 -1.98 -3.31 4.89
C SER A 122 -1.10 -2.43 5.79
N LEU A 123 -0.33 -1.51 5.22
CA LEU A 123 0.50 -0.56 5.96
C LEU A 123 -0.34 0.33 6.88
N MET A 124 -1.46 0.87 6.38
CA MET A 124 -2.38 1.66 7.21
C MET A 124 -2.97 0.84 8.37
N LYS A 125 -3.33 -0.42 8.15
CA LYS A 125 -3.79 -1.33 9.22
C LYS A 125 -2.71 -1.61 10.26
N LYS A 126 -1.45 -1.57 9.87
CA LYS A 126 -0.28 -1.71 10.77
C LYS A 126 0.09 -0.40 11.49
N GLY A 127 -0.65 0.69 11.25
CA GLY A 127 -0.48 1.97 11.94
C GLY A 127 0.30 3.04 11.17
N VAL A 128 0.69 2.80 9.93
CA VAL A 128 1.29 3.84 9.08
C VAL A 128 0.22 4.88 8.72
N GLN A 129 0.49 6.16 9.00
CA GLN A 129 -0.34 7.24 8.49
C GLN A 129 0.08 7.57 7.06
N VAL A 130 -0.83 7.36 6.12
CA VAL A 130 -0.61 7.69 4.70
C VAL A 130 -1.22 9.05 4.39
N GLU A 131 -0.42 9.94 3.80
CA GLU A 131 -0.85 11.29 3.42
C GLU A 131 -0.59 11.54 1.93
N LEU A 132 -1.56 12.18 1.26
CA LEU A 132 -1.39 12.77 -0.07
C LEU A 132 -1.16 14.28 0.05
N CYS A 133 -0.23 14.80 -0.71
CA CYS A 133 -0.01 16.23 -0.86
C CYS A 133 -1.22 16.90 -1.54
N GLY A 134 -1.83 17.87 -0.85
CA GLY A 134 -2.98 18.60 -1.38
C GLY A 134 -2.66 19.45 -2.62
N ALA A 135 -1.44 19.97 -2.74
CA ALA A 135 -1.00 20.64 -3.95
C ALA A 135 -0.92 19.67 -5.13
N THR A 136 -0.43 18.43 -4.91
CA THR A 136 -0.43 17.37 -5.92
C THR A 136 -1.85 16.96 -6.32
N ALA A 137 -2.75 16.79 -5.34
CA ALA A 137 -4.15 16.46 -5.61
C ALA A 137 -4.82 17.53 -6.48
N LYS A 138 -4.66 18.82 -6.13
CA LYS A 138 -5.20 19.96 -6.90
C LYS A 138 -4.64 20.00 -8.32
N ALA A 139 -3.34 19.81 -8.49
CA ALA A 139 -2.69 19.85 -9.81
C ALA A 139 -3.21 18.74 -10.76
N ASN A 140 -3.67 17.63 -10.19
CA ASN A 140 -4.19 16.48 -10.94
C ASN A 140 -5.72 16.40 -10.93
N ASN A 141 -6.41 17.38 -10.34
CA ASN A 141 -7.87 17.41 -10.20
C ASN A 141 -8.42 16.15 -9.48
N TRP A 142 -7.70 15.68 -8.45
CA TRP A 142 -8.16 14.60 -7.58
C TRP A 142 -8.93 15.14 -6.38
N ALA A 143 -10.06 14.53 -6.10
CA ALA A 143 -10.91 14.83 -4.95
C ALA A 143 -10.69 13.80 -3.81
N SER A 144 -11.24 14.05 -2.64
CA SER A 144 -11.11 13.14 -1.50
C SER A 144 -11.77 11.78 -1.73
N GLU A 145 -12.82 11.74 -2.53
CA GLU A 145 -13.52 10.51 -2.94
C GLU A 145 -12.71 9.61 -3.87
N ASP A 146 -11.68 10.17 -4.53
CA ASP A 146 -10.77 9.43 -5.42
C ASP A 146 -9.70 8.65 -4.66
N LEU A 147 -9.61 8.84 -3.35
CA LEU A 147 -8.54 8.27 -2.54
C LEU A 147 -8.92 6.94 -1.91
N LEU A 148 -7.92 6.10 -1.66
CA LEU A 148 -8.09 4.92 -0.84
C LEU A 148 -8.61 5.30 0.55
N PRO A 149 -9.58 4.56 1.13
CA PRO A 149 -10.07 4.81 2.47
C PRO A 149 -8.96 4.83 3.51
N GLY A 150 -8.91 5.91 4.30
CA GLY A 150 -7.88 6.10 5.34
C GLY A 150 -6.70 6.98 4.93
N VAL A 151 -6.54 7.28 3.65
CA VAL A 151 -5.57 8.27 3.18
C VAL A 151 -6.01 9.67 3.63
N LYS A 152 -5.07 10.44 4.17
CA LYS A 152 -5.30 11.84 4.59
C LYS A 152 -4.73 12.79 3.54
N VAL A 153 -5.31 13.98 3.45
CA VAL A 153 -4.78 15.04 2.58
C VAL A 153 -4.17 16.13 3.46
N ASN A 154 -2.89 16.44 3.28
CA ASN A 154 -2.25 17.59 3.90
C ASN A 154 -2.32 18.82 2.98
N THR A 155 -1.99 20.01 3.48
CA THR A 155 -2.02 21.25 2.68
C THR A 155 -1.07 21.17 1.48
N ASP A 156 0.18 20.86 1.75
CA ASP A 156 1.23 20.51 0.79
C ASP A 156 2.37 19.77 1.48
N ALA A 157 3.15 19.01 0.69
CA ALA A 157 4.21 18.18 1.23
C ALA A 157 5.32 18.99 1.90
N MET A 158 5.70 20.16 1.36
CA MET A 158 6.84 20.94 1.86
C MET A 158 6.55 21.50 3.25
N VAL A 159 5.39 22.13 3.42
CA VAL A 159 4.96 22.65 4.74
C VAL A 159 4.78 21.49 5.73
N ARG A 160 4.18 20.39 5.29
CA ARG A 160 3.96 19.22 6.17
C ARG A 160 5.26 18.58 6.63
N LEU A 161 6.23 18.40 5.74
CA LEU A 161 7.57 17.88 6.08
C LEU A 161 8.30 18.83 7.03
N THR A 162 8.20 20.14 6.79
CA THR A 162 8.78 21.17 7.68
C THR A 162 8.17 21.09 9.09
N GLN A 163 6.83 20.99 9.17
CA GLN A 163 6.11 20.84 10.42
C GLN A 163 6.59 19.60 11.18
N LEU A 164 6.63 18.44 10.52
CA LEU A 164 7.06 17.19 11.13
C LEU A 164 8.53 17.23 11.58
N GLY A 165 9.39 17.89 10.80
CA GLY A 165 10.78 18.14 11.20
C GLY A 165 10.88 18.94 12.49
N LEU A 166 10.08 20.01 12.63
CA LEU A 166 9.99 20.79 13.87
C LEU A 166 9.40 19.98 15.04
N GLU A 167 8.55 19.02 14.78
CA GLU A 167 8.00 18.06 15.75
C GLU A 167 8.99 16.92 16.10
N GLY A 168 10.21 16.93 15.52
CA GLY A 168 11.25 15.96 15.82
C GLY A 168 11.17 14.65 15.03
N TYR A 169 10.44 14.61 13.91
CA TYR A 169 10.45 13.45 13.02
C TYR A 169 11.78 13.34 12.25
N VAL A 170 12.31 12.13 12.17
CA VAL A 170 13.39 11.80 11.25
C VAL A 170 12.80 11.64 9.85
N GLN A 171 13.36 12.38 8.89
CA GLN A 171 12.92 12.28 7.49
C GLN A 171 13.76 11.26 6.73
N ILE A 172 13.08 10.32 6.06
CA ILE A 172 13.65 9.40 5.06
C ILE A 172 13.16 9.86 3.70
N LYS A 173 14.08 10.10 2.77
CA LYS A 173 13.77 10.47 1.39
C LYS A 173 13.80 9.22 0.51
N GLU A 174 12.73 9.04 -0.28
CA GLU A 174 12.55 7.96 -1.24
C GLU A 174 12.22 8.50 -2.66
#